data_030c5639f698dec1d7323df9a6dc0f38
#
_entry.id   030c5639f698dec1d7323df9a6dc0f38
#
_cell.length_a   1.000
_cell.length_b   1.000
_cell.length_c   1.000
_cell.angle_alpha   90.00
_cell.angle_beta   90.00
_cell.angle_gamma   90.00
#
_symmetry.space_group_name_H-M   'P 1'
#
loop_
_entity.id
_entity.type
_entity.pdbx_description
1 polymer ?
#
loop_
_entity_poly.entity_id
_entity_poly.type
_entity_poly.pdbx_seq_one_letter_code
_entity_poly.pdbx_strand_id
1 'polypeptide(L)'
;SEVGVLPEIPEEKIVKKWRLQPGKMLLVDLEKNKIISDEDLKDDLKRKHPYGGWLKSNQILLSDVPKEIGPMTPDEKSLLNLQKAFGYTQEDLKFFLEPMIKSGEDPIGSMGRDIPLAALSNKSRLLYDYFFQNFAQVTNPPIDPIREELVMSLVSFIGPRPNLLDLTSGGKQKRLEVDQPILTNTDLERIRRIENHLTGSFKTLTLSICYKKDKNTVDIDSIISSLCSKAEKAVSENDYNILILSDRSVDEDHIALPALLATGAVHHHLIKKGLRTDVGIVIETGEARRVHDICLLAGYGAEAINPYLSFYTLSNIISKSKINVLEDEASKKYIKALNKGMLKVMSKMGISTFQSYCGAQIFDAVGLSSNVVEKFFTGTATRIEGVNLKEIQSETEERHLNAFKNNFEYDNVLNIGGDLSFRLNGENHVWTPETIGMLQHAVRSADYSIFKKYSNKINNQTENFKSLRGLFKFKNINKPIHI
;
A
#
# COMPACT_ATOMS: atom_id res chain seq x y z
N SER A 1 -28.05 14.26 33.66
CA SER A 1 -28.61 15.58 33.91
C SER A 1 -27.56 16.43 34.67
N GLU A 2 -27.65 17.71 34.56
CA GLU A 2 -26.79 18.67 35.26
C GLU A 2 -27.31 18.95 36.66
N VAL A 3 -26.44 19.44 37.53
CA VAL A 3 -26.84 19.87 38.87
C VAL A 3 -27.80 21.08 38.76
N GLY A 4 -28.94 21.02 39.43
CA GLY A 4 -29.91 22.09 39.43
C GLY A 4 -30.99 22.00 38.33
N VAL A 5 -30.99 20.93 37.49
CA VAL A 5 -31.98 20.73 36.42
C VAL A 5 -33.38 20.31 36.96
N LEU A 6 -33.46 19.90 38.23
CA LEU A 6 -34.70 19.48 38.87
C LEU A 6 -35.02 20.39 40.07
N PRO A 7 -35.41 21.64 39.82
CA PRO A 7 -35.67 22.61 40.90
C PRO A 7 -36.90 22.24 41.76
N GLU A 8 -37.73 21.33 41.28
CA GLU A 8 -38.97 20.87 41.96
C GLU A 8 -38.66 19.85 43.08
N ILE A 9 -37.44 19.30 43.14
CA ILE A 9 -37.07 18.36 44.18
C ILE A 9 -36.39 19.12 45.33
N PRO A 10 -37.02 19.19 46.51
CA PRO A 10 -36.43 19.83 47.69
C PRO A 10 -35.10 19.21 48.08
N GLU A 11 -34.14 20.01 48.48
CA GLU A 11 -32.79 19.59 48.79
C GLU A 11 -32.71 18.52 49.89
N GLU A 12 -33.66 18.59 50.86
CA GLU A 12 -33.77 17.61 51.94
C GLU A 12 -34.13 16.18 51.45
N LYS A 13 -34.69 16.05 50.26
CA LYS A 13 -35.02 14.76 49.64
C LYS A 13 -33.87 14.17 48.82
N ILE A 14 -32.80 14.91 48.66
CA ILE A 14 -31.65 14.46 47.87
C ILE A 14 -30.70 13.65 48.77
N VAL A 15 -30.66 12.36 48.56
CA VAL A 15 -29.80 11.42 49.32
C VAL A 15 -28.34 11.52 48.91
N LYS A 16 -28.05 11.71 47.61
CA LYS A 16 -26.69 11.75 47.10
C LYS A 16 -26.59 12.62 45.85
N LYS A 17 -25.56 13.47 45.80
CA LYS A 17 -25.13 14.21 44.62
C LYS A 17 -23.73 13.73 44.26
N TRP A 18 -23.49 13.36 42.99
CA TRP A 18 -22.17 13.02 42.51
C TRP A 18 -22.03 13.32 41.02
N ARG A 19 -20.79 13.31 40.56
CA ARG A 19 -20.44 13.51 39.16
C ARG A 19 -19.94 12.17 38.58
N LEU A 20 -20.52 11.74 37.46
CA LEU A 20 -20.01 10.62 36.71
C LEU A 20 -18.64 11.01 36.13
N GLN A 21 -17.60 10.27 36.52
CA GLN A 21 -16.23 10.52 36.05
C GLN A 21 -15.96 9.81 34.72
N PRO A 22 -15.02 10.31 33.90
CA PRO A 22 -14.57 9.61 32.68
C PRO A 22 -14.17 8.16 32.99
N GLY A 23 -14.57 7.24 32.09
CA GLY A 23 -14.27 5.80 32.27
C GLY A 23 -15.09 5.09 33.35
N LYS A 24 -16.04 5.77 34.01
CA LYS A 24 -16.96 5.16 35.00
C LYS A 24 -18.33 4.92 34.39
N MET A 25 -18.96 3.82 34.79
CA MET A 25 -20.33 3.47 34.40
C MET A 25 -21.30 3.71 35.55
N LEU A 26 -22.55 4.06 35.22
CA LEU A 26 -23.65 4.16 36.15
C LEU A 26 -24.75 3.18 35.70
N LEU A 27 -25.10 2.26 36.56
CA LEU A 27 -26.22 1.36 36.35
C LEU A 27 -27.20 1.49 37.52
N VAL A 28 -28.44 1.80 37.17
CA VAL A 28 -29.57 1.79 38.12
C VAL A 28 -30.46 0.62 37.74
N ASP A 29 -30.51 -0.38 38.60
CA ASP A 29 -31.33 -1.57 38.43
C ASP A 29 -32.67 -1.32 39.18
N LEU A 30 -33.74 -1.06 38.44
CA LEU A 30 -35.06 -0.75 38.97
C LEU A 30 -35.76 -2.01 39.49
N GLU A 31 -35.43 -3.19 39.03
CA GLU A 31 -35.99 -4.45 39.52
C GLU A 31 -35.41 -4.80 40.90
N LYS A 32 -34.11 -4.56 41.09
CA LYS A 32 -33.42 -4.77 42.32
C LYS A 32 -33.45 -3.56 43.27
N ASN A 33 -33.99 -2.43 42.83
CA ASN A 33 -33.97 -1.16 43.57
C ASN A 33 -32.58 -0.76 44.05
N LYS A 34 -31.55 -0.93 43.19
CA LYS A 34 -30.17 -0.73 43.60
C LYS A 34 -29.39 0.06 42.54
N ILE A 35 -28.54 0.95 43.02
CA ILE A 35 -27.48 1.56 42.19
C ILE A 35 -26.26 0.63 42.29
N ILE A 36 -25.84 0.09 41.17
CA ILE A 36 -24.69 -0.82 41.05
C ILE A 36 -23.43 0.02 40.83
N SER A 37 -22.41 -0.22 41.60
CA SER A 37 -21.13 0.49 41.51
C SER A 37 -20.42 0.16 40.18
N ASP A 38 -19.58 1.09 39.71
CA ASP A 38 -18.73 0.85 38.55
C ASP A 38 -17.83 -0.40 38.69
N GLU A 39 -17.31 -0.62 39.89
CA GLU A 39 -16.45 -1.76 40.22
C GLU A 39 -17.21 -3.08 40.12
N ASP A 40 -18.39 -3.16 40.79
CA ASP A 40 -19.24 -4.35 40.75
C ASP A 40 -19.66 -4.67 39.30
N LEU A 41 -20.07 -3.63 38.55
CA LEU A 41 -20.50 -3.80 37.16
C LEU A 41 -19.37 -4.30 36.27
N LYS A 42 -18.17 -3.75 36.43
CA LYS A 42 -16.98 -4.18 35.69
C LYS A 42 -16.55 -5.59 36.06
N ASP A 43 -16.66 -5.92 37.33
CA ASP A 43 -16.31 -7.27 37.84
C ASP A 43 -17.32 -8.31 37.34
N ASP A 44 -18.60 -8.00 37.28
CA ASP A 44 -19.61 -8.87 36.70
C ASP A 44 -19.36 -9.08 35.18
N LEU A 45 -19.04 -8.01 34.46
CA LEU A 45 -18.70 -8.11 33.05
C LEU A 45 -17.42 -8.94 32.81
N LYS A 46 -16.38 -8.77 33.64
CA LYS A 46 -15.14 -9.56 33.54
C LYS A 46 -15.38 -11.06 33.76
N ARG A 47 -16.30 -11.42 34.66
CA ARG A 47 -16.59 -12.80 35.03
C ARG A 47 -17.55 -13.50 34.09
N LYS A 48 -18.24 -12.74 33.21
CA LYS A 48 -19.27 -13.27 32.32
C LYS A 48 -18.74 -14.31 31.35
N HIS A 49 -17.51 -14.16 30.90
CA HIS A 49 -16.84 -15.09 29.98
C HIS A 49 -15.34 -15.19 30.33
N PRO A 50 -14.66 -16.29 29.95
CA PRO A 50 -13.23 -16.48 30.19
C PRO A 50 -12.37 -15.72 29.14
N TYR A 51 -12.52 -14.40 29.04
CA TYR A 51 -11.86 -13.56 28.02
C TYR A 51 -10.34 -13.74 27.97
N GLY A 52 -9.68 -13.86 29.11
CA GLY A 52 -8.24 -14.10 29.16
C GLY A 52 -7.83 -15.46 28.62
N GLY A 53 -8.66 -16.48 28.79
CA GLY A 53 -8.48 -17.78 28.16
C GLY A 53 -8.68 -17.73 26.65
N TRP A 54 -9.71 -17.02 26.20
CA TRP A 54 -9.95 -16.82 24.77
C TRP A 54 -8.78 -16.12 24.09
N LEU A 55 -8.28 -15.03 24.68
CA LEU A 55 -7.13 -14.32 24.14
C LEU A 55 -5.92 -15.25 23.99
N LYS A 56 -5.54 -15.95 25.05
CA LYS A 56 -4.40 -16.88 25.05
C LYS A 56 -4.51 -18.01 24.04
N SER A 57 -5.73 -18.50 23.78
CA SER A 57 -5.95 -19.62 22.85
C SER A 57 -6.06 -19.21 21.40
N ASN A 58 -6.38 -17.94 21.12
CA ASN A 58 -6.70 -17.47 19.76
C ASN A 58 -5.71 -16.49 19.16
N GLN A 59 -4.96 -15.75 20.00
CA GLN A 59 -3.88 -14.90 19.54
C GLN A 59 -2.62 -15.74 19.33
N ILE A 60 -2.13 -15.77 18.13
CA ILE A 60 -0.90 -16.46 17.74
C ILE A 60 0.04 -15.40 17.15
N LEU A 61 1.17 -15.22 17.79
CA LEU A 61 2.20 -14.32 17.29
C LEU A 61 3.02 -15.04 16.23
N LEU A 62 3.27 -14.40 15.10
CA LEU A 62 4.14 -14.97 14.05
C LEU A 62 5.55 -15.27 14.59
N SER A 63 6.03 -14.48 15.55
CA SER A 63 7.31 -14.71 16.23
C SER A 63 7.40 -16.06 16.92
N ASP A 64 6.27 -16.60 17.39
CA ASP A 64 6.20 -17.89 18.12
C ASP A 64 6.15 -19.08 17.15
N VAL A 65 5.87 -18.84 15.86
CA VAL A 65 5.94 -19.88 14.84
C VAL A 65 7.41 -20.18 14.51
N PRO A 66 7.83 -21.45 14.44
CA PRO A 66 9.21 -21.81 14.13
C PRO A 66 9.71 -21.18 12.85
N LYS A 67 11.00 -20.85 12.82
CA LYS A 67 11.61 -20.27 11.61
C LYS A 67 11.68 -21.31 10.50
N GLU A 68 11.31 -20.88 9.31
CA GLU A 68 11.43 -21.64 8.08
C GLU A 68 12.60 -21.09 7.24
N ILE A 69 13.19 -21.93 6.41
CA ILE A 69 14.25 -21.51 5.51
C ILE A 69 13.62 -20.76 4.34
N GLY A 70 13.99 -19.50 4.19
CA GLY A 70 13.56 -18.67 3.06
C GLY A 70 14.18 -19.16 1.73
N PRO A 71 13.61 -18.73 0.59
CA PRO A 71 14.17 -19.01 -0.72
C PRO A 71 15.60 -18.47 -0.87
N MET A 72 16.40 -19.16 -1.64
CA MET A 72 17.78 -18.71 -1.94
C MET A 72 17.77 -17.40 -2.74
N THR A 73 18.75 -16.56 -2.47
CA THR A 73 18.98 -15.34 -3.26
C THR A 73 19.38 -15.74 -4.69
N PRO A 74 18.77 -15.16 -5.74
CA PRO A 74 19.14 -15.43 -7.11
C PRO A 74 20.56 -14.93 -7.40
N ASP A 75 21.20 -15.52 -8.42
CA ASP A 75 22.49 -15.03 -8.92
C ASP A 75 22.35 -13.59 -9.48
N GLU A 76 23.50 -12.91 -9.71
CA GLU A 76 23.49 -11.50 -10.12
C GLU A 76 22.76 -11.23 -11.43
N LYS A 77 22.87 -12.12 -12.42
CA LYS A 77 22.22 -11.96 -13.72
C LYS A 77 20.71 -12.12 -13.57
N SER A 78 20.28 -13.15 -12.88
CA SER A 78 18.87 -13.40 -12.57
C SER A 78 18.27 -12.26 -11.74
N LEU A 79 19.01 -11.76 -10.73
CA LEU A 79 18.59 -10.62 -9.94
C LEU A 79 18.40 -9.36 -10.80
N LEU A 80 19.33 -9.06 -11.70
CA LEU A 80 19.25 -7.91 -12.60
C LEU A 80 18.04 -8.01 -13.55
N ASN A 81 17.79 -9.20 -14.09
CA ASN A 81 16.62 -9.42 -14.96
C ASN A 81 15.31 -9.20 -14.19
N LEU A 82 15.21 -9.74 -12.96
CA LEU A 82 14.04 -9.49 -12.11
C LEU A 82 13.89 -8.00 -11.79
N GLN A 83 14.97 -7.32 -11.41
CA GLN A 83 14.93 -5.87 -11.16
C GLN A 83 14.42 -5.10 -12.38
N LYS A 84 14.87 -5.45 -13.59
CA LYS A 84 14.37 -4.84 -14.84
C LYS A 84 12.88 -5.14 -15.07
N ALA A 85 12.47 -6.40 -14.90
CA ALA A 85 11.07 -6.82 -15.09
C ALA A 85 10.11 -6.09 -14.15
N PHE A 86 10.55 -5.83 -12.92
CA PHE A 86 9.80 -5.10 -11.91
C PHE A 86 10.08 -3.58 -11.89
N GLY A 87 10.77 -3.07 -12.92
CA GLY A 87 10.95 -1.64 -13.14
C GLY A 87 11.85 -0.93 -12.12
N TYR A 88 12.83 -1.64 -11.54
CA TYR A 88 13.85 -1.00 -10.70
C TYR A 88 14.76 -0.12 -11.55
N THR A 89 15.17 0.98 -10.98
CA THR A 89 16.09 1.94 -11.60
C THR A 89 17.33 2.16 -10.73
N GLN A 90 18.37 2.77 -11.31
CA GLN A 90 19.54 3.19 -10.52
C GLN A 90 19.17 4.22 -9.45
N GLU A 91 18.13 5.04 -9.70
CA GLU A 91 17.60 5.98 -8.71
C GLU A 91 16.98 5.25 -7.51
N ASP A 92 16.20 4.19 -7.75
CA ASP A 92 15.62 3.39 -6.66
C ASP A 92 16.70 2.85 -5.73
N LEU A 93 17.81 2.36 -6.28
CA LEU A 93 18.91 1.83 -5.49
C LEU A 93 19.62 2.93 -4.70
N LYS A 94 20.01 4.03 -5.37
CA LYS A 94 20.86 5.08 -4.78
C LYS A 94 20.13 6.06 -3.89
N PHE A 95 18.87 6.39 -4.22
CA PHE A 95 18.14 7.47 -3.56
C PHE A 95 17.02 7.00 -2.64
N PHE A 96 16.64 5.73 -2.72
CA PHE A 96 15.66 5.14 -1.81
C PHE A 96 16.28 4.03 -0.96
N LEU A 97 16.67 2.90 -1.57
CA LEU A 97 17.08 1.71 -0.82
C LEU A 97 18.37 1.93 -0.02
N GLU A 98 19.40 2.51 -0.63
CA GLU A 98 20.67 2.76 0.06
C GLU A 98 20.54 3.73 1.24
N PRO A 99 19.85 4.88 1.16
CA PRO A 99 19.58 5.72 2.33
C PRO A 99 18.77 5.03 3.41
N MET A 100 17.73 4.25 3.06
CA MET A 100 16.91 3.54 4.03
C MET A 100 17.72 2.55 4.87
N ILE A 101 18.64 1.79 4.27
CA ILE A 101 19.49 0.86 5.02
C ILE A 101 20.57 1.54 5.84
N LYS A 102 20.96 2.76 5.52
CA LYS A 102 21.91 3.55 6.31
C LYS A 102 21.26 4.20 7.51
N SER A 103 20.15 4.91 7.30
CA SER A 103 19.50 5.74 8.32
C SER A 103 18.33 5.05 9.04
N GLY A 104 17.66 4.09 8.40
CA GLY A 104 16.37 3.53 8.88
C GLY A 104 15.22 4.53 8.72
N GLU A 105 15.32 5.44 7.76
CA GLU A 105 14.33 6.46 7.47
C GLU A 105 14.09 6.56 5.97
N ASP A 106 12.85 6.88 5.58
CA ASP A 106 12.50 7.18 4.19
C ASP A 106 13.21 8.47 3.78
N PRO A 107 13.95 8.48 2.65
CA PRO A 107 14.69 9.68 2.23
C PRO A 107 13.73 10.82 1.91
N ILE A 108 14.06 12.00 2.40
CA ILE A 108 13.31 13.22 2.12
C ILE A 108 13.83 13.81 0.80
N GLY A 109 12.93 13.89 -0.18
CA GLY A 109 13.19 14.57 -1.45
C GLY A 109 12.73 16.02 -1.44
N SER A 110 12.70 16.65 -2.60
CA SER A 110 12.12 17.97 -2.80
C SER A 110 10.59 17.92 -2.72
N MET A 111 9.98 19.02 -2.31
CA MET A 111 8.54 19.22 -2.42
C MET A 111 8.16 19.50 -3.87
N GLY A 112 7.14 18.81 -4.37
CA GLY A 112 6.65 18.95 -5.72
C GLY A 112 7.32 17.99 -6.71
N ARG A 113 6.61 17.77 -7.81
CA ARG A 113 6.99 16.82 -8.83
C ARG A 113 6.72 17.45 -10.20
N ASP A 114 7.73 17.48 -11.06
CA ASP A 114 7.64 18.10 -12.39
C ASP A 114 7.76 17.10 -13.55
N ILE A 115 7.75 15.80 -13.24
CA ILE A 115 7.65 14.74 -14.22
C ILE A 115 6.20 14.56 -14.68
N PRO A 116 5.97 13.97 -15.87
CA PRO A 116 4.63 13.71 -16.36
C PRO A 116 3.83 12.82 -15.41
N LEU A 117 2.50 12.96 -15.41
CA LEU A 117 1.62 11.93 -14.89
C LEU A 117 1.88 10.60 -15.62
N ALA A 118 1.65 9.47 -14.94
CA ALA A 118 1.92 8.16 -15.51
C ALA A 118 1.30 7.98 -16.90
N ALA A 119 0.04 8.39 -17.09
CA ALA A 119 -0.64 8.32 -18.38
C ALA A 119 -0.06 9.22 -19.48
N LEU A 120 0.80 10.17 -19.16
CA LEU A 120 1.47 11.09 -20.12
C LEU A 120 2.95 10.77 -20.31
N SER A 121 3.48 9.81 -19.55
CA SER A 121 4.89 9.41 -19.64
C SER A 121 5.14 8.59 -20.90
N ASN A 122 6.31 8.78 -21.50
CA ASN A 122 6.81 7.94 -22.60
C ASN A 122 7.59 6.71 -22.07
N LYS A 123 7.59 6.50 -20.76
CA LYS A 123 8.19 5.33 -20.11
C LYS A 123 7.08 4.41 -19.60
N SER A 124 7.32 3.12 -19.64
CA SER A 124 6.44 2.15 -18.99
C SER A 124 6.41 2.41 -17.48
N ARG A 125 5.24 2.76 -16.94
CA ARG A 125 5.06 3.10 -15.53
C ARG A 125 4.47 1.93 -14.75
N LEU A 126 4.81 1.82 -13.47
CA LEU A 126 4.14 0.87 -12.59
C LEU A 126 2.72 1.36 -12.26
N LEU A 127 1.81 0.42 -12.03
CA LEU A 127 0.42 0.77 -11.73
C LEU A 127 0.28 1.68 -10.50
N TYR A 128 1.21 1.60 -9.56
CA TYR A 128 1.26 2.47 -8.37
C TYR A 128 1.36 3.96 -8.73
N ASP A 129 2.00 4.30 -9.84
CA ASP A 129 2.21 5.69 -10.24
C ASP A 129 0.94 6.38 -10.77
N TYR A 130 -0.14 5.62 -10.99
CA TYR A 130 -1.47 6.14 -11.38
C TYR A 130 -2.32 6.52 -10.16
N PHE A 131 -1.87 6.29 -8.93
CA PHE A 131 -2.61 6.58 -7.72
C PHE A 131 -1.95 7.67 -6.90
N PHE A 132 -2.77 8.52 -6.30
CA PHE A 132 -2.34 9.63 -5.46
C PHE A 132 -3.01 9.53 -4.10
N GLN A 133 -2.22 9.67 -3.03
CA GLN A 133 -2.70 9.65 -1.66
C GLN A 133 -3.62 10.84 -1.39
N ASN A 134 -4.80 10.59 -0.85
CA ASN A 134 -5.69 11.63 -0.39
C ASN A 134 -5.22 12.22 0.94
N PHE A 135 -5.59 13.48 1.17
CA PHE A 135 -5.39 14.17 2.43
C PHE A 135 -6.73 14.41 3.11
N ALA A 136 -6.81 14.14 4.42
CA ALA A 136 -7.91 14.59 5.26
C ALA A 136 -7.48 15.82 6.05
N GLN A 137 -8.35 16.84 6.07
CA GLN A 137 -8.19 17.93 7.02
C GLN A 137 -8.81 17.48 8.34
N VAL A 138 -7.95 17.16 9.31
CA VAL A 138 -8.38 16.66 10.61
C VAL A 138 -8.85 17.82 11.48
N THR A 139 -10.08 17.75 12.00
CA THR A 139 -10.66 18.82 12.85
C THR A 139 -10.23 18.72 14.31
N ASN A 140 -9.93 17.51 14.81
CA ASN A 140 -9.35 17.30 16.13
C ASN A 140 -7.82 17.43 16.06
N PRO A 141 -7.11 17.55 17.22
CA PRO A 141 -5.66 17.67 17.18
C PRO A 141 -5.06 16.58 16.30
N PRO A 142 -4.37 16.93 15.22
CA PRO A 142 -3.75 15.93 14.36
C PRO A 142 -2.70 15.18 15.17
N ILE A 143 -2.47 13.93 14.81
CA ILE A 143 -1.34 13.17 15.34
C ILE A 143 -0.07 13.83 14.81
N ASP A 144 0.76 14.32 15.71
CA ASP A 144 2.05 14.92 15.35
C ASP A 144 3.14 13.84 15.20
N PRO A 145 4.26 14.11 14.50
CA PRO A 145 5.32 13.13 14.29
C PRO A 145 5.96 12.57 15.57
N ILE A 146 5.83 13.27 16.71
CA ILE A 146 6.36 12.81 18.00
C ILE A 146 5.44 11.77 18.62
N ARG A 147 4.12 11.92 18.43
CA ARG A 147 3.10 11.04 19.00
C ARG A 147 2.74 9.85 18.12
N GLU A 148 3.11 9.86 16.83
CA GLU A 148 2.79 8.80 15.88
C GLU A 148 3.12 7.41 16.44
N GLU A 149 4.32 7.20 16.96
CA GLU A 149 4.74 5.90 17.50
C GLU A 149 4.00 5.52 18.79
N LEU A 150 3.51 6.51 19.56
CA LEU A 150 2.83 6.25 20.83
C LEU A 150 1.34 5.90 20.64
N VAL A 151 0.66 6.60 19.73
CA VAL A 151 -0.82 6.52 19.60
C VAL A 151 -1.27 5.69 18.41
N MET A 152 -0.36 5.33 17.50
CA MET A 152 -0.66 4.55 16.30
C MET A 152 -0.10 3.14 16.39
N SER A 153 -0.73 2.21 15.68
CA SER A 153 -0.29 0.82 15.64
C SER A 153 -0.27 0.28 14.21
N LEU A 154 0.85 -0.34 13.86
CA LEU A 154 1.01 -1.11 12.62
C LEU A 154 0.75 -2.60 12.80
N VAL A 155 0.36 -3.05 13.98
CA VAL A 155 0.00 -4.44 14.23
C VAL A 155 -1.05 -4.88 13.22
N SER A 156 -0.76 -5.97 12.52
CA SER A 156 -1.68 -6.57 11.57
C SER A 156 -2.12 -7.95 12.04
N PHE A 157 -3.37 -8.28 11.73
CA PHE A 157 -3.93 -9.59 11.96
C PHE A 157 -4.25 -10.23 10.61
N ILE A 158 -3.66 -11.39 10.35
CA ILE A 158 -3.81 -12.13 9.10
C ILE A 158 -4.79 -13.28 9.32
N GLY A 159 -5.75 -13.43 8.42
CA GLY A 159 -6.71 -14.52 8.45
C GLY A 159 -8.15 -14.08 8.70
N PRO A 160 -9.03 -15.03 9.10
CA PRO A 160 -10.45 -14.77 9.26
C PRO A 160 -10.75 -13.70 10.29
N ARG A 161 -11.76 -12.89 10.02
CA ARG A 161 -12.26 -11.86 10.95
C ARG A 161 -13.51 -12.39 11.66
N PRO A 162 -13.52 -12.44 13.02
CA PRO A 162 -14.68 -12.93 13.76
C PRO A 162 -15.86 -11.95 13.60
N ASN A 163 -17.06 -12.51 13.70
CA ASN A 163 -18.25 -11.70 13.86
C ASN A 163 -18.25 -11.06 15.26
N LEU A 164 -18.01 -9.76 15.34
CA LEU A 164 -17.96 -9.01 16.60
C LEU A 164 -19.30 -8.96 17.33
N LEU A 165 -20.41 -9.22 16.65
CA LEU A 165 -21.75 -9.25 17.24
C LEU A 165 -22.12 -10.63 17.81
N ASP A 166 -21.38 -11.68 17.46
CA ASP A 166 -21.60 -13.02 17.96
C ASP A 166 -20.65 -13.34 19.14
N LEU A 167 -21.12 -13.03 20.34
CA LEU A 167 -20.40 -13.36 21.58
C LEU A 167 -20.48 -14.83 21.97
N THR A 168 -21.35 -15.63 21.32
CA THR A 168 -21.53 -17.04 21.65
C THR A 168 -20.50 -17.94 21.01
N SER A 169 -19.97 -17.53 19.85
CA SER A 169 -18.85 -18.21 19.19
C SER A 169 -17.49 -18.00 19.88
N GLY A 170 -17.51 -17.25 20.95
CA GLY A 170 -16.44 -16.77 21.83
C GLY A 170 -15.08 -17.40 21.60
N GLY A 171 -14.31 -16.82 20.73
CA GLY A 171 -12.90 -17.15 20.60
C GLY A 171 -12.58 -18.44 19.86
N LYS A 172 -13.43 -18.93 18.98
CA LYS A 172 -13.10 -20.10 18.12
C LYS A 172 -12.20 -19.75 16.93
N GLN A 173 -12.09 -18.49 16.58
CA GLN A 173 -11.28 -18.05 15.44
C GLN A 173 -9.90 -17.60 15.89
N LYS A 174 -8.90 -18.34 15.51
CA LYS A 174 -7.50 -17.97 15.73
C LYS A 174 -7.09 -16.85 14.79
N ARG A 175 -6.25 -15.94 15.29
CA ARG A 175 -5.68 -14.82 14.53
C ARG A 175 -4.18 -14.91 14.56
N LEU A 176 -3.58 -14.79 13.41
CA LEU A 176 -2.14 -14.66 13.26
C LEU A 176 -1.79 -13.17 13.36
N GLU A 177 -1.10 -12.81 14.42
CA GLU A 177 -0.64 -11.44 14.68
C GLU A 177 0.79 -11.25 14.19
N VAL A 178 1.02 -10.14 13.52
CA VAL A 178 2.35 -9.64 13.14
C VAL A 178 2.51 -8.22 13.67
N ASP A 179 3.71 -7.89 14.16
CA ASP A 179 4.00 -6.57 14.76
C ASP A 179 3.80 -5.42 13.76
N GLN A 180 3.96 -5.71 12.49
CA GLN A 180 3.83 -4.75 11.38
C GLN A 180 3.65 -5.51 10.04
N PRO A 181 3.09 -4.87 8.99
CA PRO A 181 2.63 -5.58 7.79
C PRO A 181 3.74 -6.00 6.81
N ILE A 182 5.00 -5.60 7.00
CA ILE A 182 6.09 -5.87 6.06
C ILE A 182 6.83 -7.13 6.49
N LEU A 183 6.66 -8.21 5.76
CA LEU A 183 7.24 -9.52 6.07
C LEU A 183 8.61 -9.68 5.45
N THR A 184 9.56 -10.22 6.20
CA THR A 184 10.80 -10.74 5.62
C THR A 184 10.52 -12.01 4.80
N ASN A 185 11.48 -12.44 3.98
CA ASN A 185 11.36 -13.71 3.24
C ASN A 185 11.16 -14.90 4.18
N THR A 186 11.82 -14.91 5.33
CA THR A 186 11.65 -15.94 6.37
C THR A 186 10.26 -15.89 7.01
N ASP A 187 9.72 -14.71 7.28
CA ASP A 187 8.40 -14.57 7.88
C ASP A 187 7.29 -15.05 6.93
N LEU A 188 7.44 -14.76 5.64
CA LEU A 188 6.50 -15.27 4.65
C LEU A 188 6.51 -16.80 4.57
N GLU A 189 7.68 -17.45 4.63
CA GLU A 189 7.75 -18.93 4.61
C GLU A 189 7.12 -19.54 5.87
N ARG A 190 7.21 -18.90 7.04
CA ARG A 190 6.47 -19.31 8.22
C ARG A 190 4.96 -19.30 7.98
N ILE A 191 4.43 -18.26 7.32
CA ILE A 191 3.01 -18.17 6.97
C ILE A 191 2.66 -19.22 5.90
N ARG A 192 3.50 -19.40 4.89
CA ARG A 192 3.29 -20.38 3.82
C ARG A 192 3.17 -21.81 4.34
N ARG A 193 3.93 -22.15 5.37
CA ARG A 193 4.01 -23.48 5.97
C ARG A 193 3.36 -23.57 7.35
N ILE A 194 2.51 -22.62 7.69
CA ILE A 194 1.93 -22.51 9.03
C ILE A 194 1.13 -23.75 9.45
N GLU A 195 0.54 -24.47 8.49
CA GLU A 195 -0.17 -25.73 8.76
C GLU A 195 0.70 -26.80 9.40
N ASN A 196 2.01 -26.81 9.12
CA ASN A 196 2.96 -27.77 9.69
C ASN A 196 3.12 -27.59 11.20
N HIS A 197 2.89 -26.39 11.70
CA HIS A 197 3.09 -26.01 13.10
C HIS A 197 1.77 -25.82 13.86
N LEU A 198 0.71 -25.42 13.16
CA LEU A 198 -0.58 -25.05 13.76
C LEU A 198 -1.74 -25.77 13.07
N THR A 199 -1.68 -27.10 13.10
CA THR A 199 -2.66 -27.98 12.45
C THR A 199 -4.10 -27.60 12.79
N GLY A 200 -4.95 -27.46 11.77
CA GLY A 200 -6.37 -27.15 11.91
C GLY A 200 -6.71 -25.70 12.28
N SER A 201 -5.71 -24.81 12.37
CA SER A 201 -5.95 -23.41 12.72
C SER A 201 -5.89 -22.48 11.51
N PHE A 202 -4.85 -22.67 10.71
CA PHE A 202 -4.62 -21.90 9.48
C PHE A 202 -4.38 -22.87 8.33
N LYS A 203 -4.89 -22.48 7.17
CA LYS A 203 -4.70 -23.18 5.91
C LYS A 203 -4.33 -22.16 4.85
N THR A 204 -3.09 -22.25 4.38
CA THR A 204 -2.51 -21.26 3.45
C THR A 204 -2.42 -21.79 2.05
N LEU A 205 -2.89 -21.01 1.07
CA LEU A 205 -2.71 -21.28 -0.36
C LEU A 205 -1.93 -20.17 -1.03
N THR A 206 -0.88 -20.53 -1.77
CA THR A 206 -0.19 -19.61 -2.66
C THR A 206 -0.81 -19.65 -4.04
N LEU A 207 -1.30 -18.51 -4.52
CA LEU A 207 -1.81 -18.29 -5.86
C LEU A 207 -0.78 -17.51 -6.67
N SER A 208 -0.26 -18.11 -7.73
CA SER A 208 0.61 -17.39 -8.66
C SER A 208 -0.22 -16.34 -9.40
N ILE A 209 0.27 -15.11 -9.44
CA ILE A 209 -0.25 -14.03 -10.28
C ILE A 209 0.51 -13.90 -11.59
N CYS A 210 1.38 -14.86 -11.91
CA CYS A 210 2.07 -14.92 -13.19
C CYS A 210 1.24 -15.68 -14.24
N TYR A 211 1.36 -15.26 -15.46
CA TYR A 211 0.75 -15.92 -16.62
C TYR A 211 1.80 -16.22 -17.68
N LYS A 212 1.54 -17.26 -18.45
CA LYS A 212 2.46 -17.70 -19.50
C LYS A 212 2.39 -16.73 -20.69
N LYS A 213 3.56 -16.33 -21.16
CA LYS A 213 3.70 -15.57 -22.40
C LYS A 213 3.29 -16.45 -23.57
N ASP A 214 2.19 -16.14 -24.23
CA ASP A 214 1.74 -16.83 -25.42
C ASP A 214 1.88 -15.91 -26.65
N LYS A 215 2.15 -16.53 -27.81
CA LYS A 215 2.18 -15.82 -29.10
C LYS A 215 0.80 -15.30 -29.52
N ASN A 216 -0.27 -15.92 -29.01
CA ASN A 216 -1.63 -15.46 -29.15
C ASN A 216 -1.96 -14.61 -27.91
N THR A 217 -2.20 -13.33 -28.09
CA THR A 217 -2.52 -12.36 -27.02
C THR A 217 -3.55 -12.92 -26.06
N VAL A 218 -3.09 -13.40 -24.90
CA VAL A 218 -3.99 -13.81 -23.82
C VAL A 218 -4.61 -12.55 -23.25
N ASP A 219 -5.91 -12.49 -23.17
CA ASP A 219 -6.61 -11.35 -22.57
C ASP A 219 -6.37 -11.33 -21.06
N ILE A 220 -5.76 -10.26 -20.58
CA ILE A 220 -5.46 -10.06 -19.15
C ILE A 220 -6.73 -10.14 -18.28
N ASP A 221 -7.89 -9.75 -18.81
CA ASP A 221 -9.16 -9.82 -18.09
C ASP A 221 -9.56 -11.27 -17.79
N SER A 222 -9.32 -12.17 -18.72
CA SER A 222 -9.57 -13.61 -18.52
C SER A 222 -8.63 -14.20 -17.47
N ILE A 223 -7.36 -13.75 -17.43
CA ILE A 223 -6.36 -14.17 -16.44
C ILE A 223 -6.80 -13.74 -15.04
N ILE A 224 -7.19 -12.47 -14.89
CA ILE A 224 -7.66 -11.93 -13.62
C ILE A 224 -8.93 -12.66 -13.16
N SER A 225 -9.87 -12.91 -14.07
CA SER A 225 -11.11 -13.64 -13.78
C SER A 225 -10.82 -15.06 -13.30
N SER A 226 -9.86 -15.75 -13.91
CA SER A 226 -9.39 -17.06 -13.48
C SER A 226 -8.74 -17.01 -12.09
N LEU A 227 -7.91 -16.00 -11.80
CA LEU A 227 -7.31 -15.78 -10.47
C LEU A 227 -8.39 -15.58 -9.40
N CYS A 228 -9.37 -14.73 -9.68
CA CYS A 228 -10.50 -14.48 -8.78
C CYS A 228 -11.32 -15.74 -8.50
N SER A 229 -11.59 -16.54 -9.54
CA SER A 229 -12.32 -17.81 -9.39
C SER A 229 -11.54 -18.83 -8.57
N LYS A 230 -10.21 -18.90 -8.75
CA LYS A 230 -9.36 -19.77 -7.92
C LYS A 230 -9.35 -19.31 -6.45
N ALA A 231 -9.29 -18.01 -6.19
CA ALA A 231 -9.37 -17.47 -4.84
C ALA A 231 -10.73 -17.77 -4.18
N GLU A 232 -11.84 -17.57 -4.91
CA GLU A 232 -13.19 -17.90 -4.44
C GLU A 232 -13.31 -19.38 -4.04
N LYS A 233 -12.93 -20.30 -4.93
CA LYS A 233 -12.98 -21.74 -4.67
C LYS A 233 -12.08 -22.17 -3.52
N ALA A 234 -10.91 -21.56 -3.39
CA ALA A 234 -9.99 -21.84 -2.28
C ALA A 234 -10.65 -21.58 -0.93
N VAL A 235 -11.40 -20.49 -0.81
CA VAL A 235 -12.07 -20.10 0.43
C VAL A 235 -13.35 -20.88 0.64
N SER A 236 -14.23 -20.95 -0.38
CA SER A 236 -15.60 -21.50 -0.24
C SER A 236 -15.67 -23.02 -0.25
N GLU A 237 -14.76 -23.71 -0.96
CA GLU A 237 -14.82 -25.16 -1.16
C GLU A 237 -13.70 -25.90 -0.42
N ASN A 238 -12.57 -25.22 -0.12
CA ASN A 238 -11.37 -25.87 0.39
C ASN A 238 -10.90 -25.32 1.74
N ASP A 239 -11.67 -24.42 2.37
CA ASP A 239 -11.42 -23.86 3.72
C ASP A 239 -10.07 -23.18 3.89
N TYR A 240 -9.46 -22.68 2.80
CA TYR A 240 -8.26 -21.86 2.91
C TYR A 240 -8.60 -20.50 3.53
N ASN A 241 -7.89 -20.15 4.59
CA ASN A 241 -8.14 -18.92 5.34
C ASN A 241 -6.98 -17.89 5.28
N ILE A 242 -5.91 -18.22 4.54
CA ILE A 242 -4.85 -17.29 4.14
C ILE A 242 -4.54 -17.54 2.66
N LEU A 243 -4.61 -16.49 1.85
CA LEU A 243 -4.18 -16.50 0.45
C LEU A 243 -2.91 -15.65 0.30
N ILE A 244 -1.87 -16.25 -0.29
CA ILE A 244 -0.66 -15.54 -0.70
C ILE A 244 -0.74 -15.32 -2.21
N LEU A 245 -0.86 -14.07 -2.65
CA LEU A 245 -0.74 -13.70 -4.06
C LEU A 245 0.73 -13.46 -4.37
N SER A 246 1.31 -14.25 -5.28
CA SER A 246 2.75 -14.27 -5.50
C SER A 246 3.13 -14.07 -6.96
N ASP A 247 4.05 -13.14 -7.22
CA ASP A 247 4.70 -12.95 -8.53
C ASP A 247 6.10 -13.59 -8.61
N ARG A 248 6.48 -14.38 -7.62
CA ARG A 248 7.82 -14.97 -7.54
C ARG A 248 8.18 -15.91 -8.70
N SER A 249 7.18 -16.39 -9.44
CA SER A 249 7.36 -17.28 -10.58
C SER A 249 7.70 -16.55 -11.89
N VAL A 250 8.06 -15.29 -11.84
CA VAL A 250 8.50 -14.53 -13.02
C VAL A 250 9.82 -15.10 -13.55
N ASP A 251 9.81 -15.45 -14.83
CA ASP A 251 10.96 -15.88 -15.60
C ASP A 251 10.82 -15.41 -17.06
N GLU A 252 11.62 -15.93 -17.98
CA GLU A 252 11.59 -15.58 -19.40
C GLU A 252 10.22 -15.85 -20.06
N ASP A 253 9.51 -16.88 -19.62
CA ASP A 253 8.23 -17.36 -20.16
C ASP A 253 7.01 -16.90 -19.37
N HIS A 254 7.19 -16.43 -18.14
CA HIS A 254 6.09 -16.07 -17.23
C HIS A 254 6.14 -14.59 -16.84
N ILE A 255 5.07 -13.89 -17.15
CA ILE A 255 4.87 -12.45 -16.90
C ILE A 255 4.00 -12.28 -15.65
N ALA A 256 4.37 -11.39 -14.74
CA ALA A 256 3.54 -11.07 -13.59
C ALA A 256 2.39 -10.11 -13.97
N LEU A 257 1.19 -10.36 -13.45
CA LEU A 257 0.19 -9.32 -13.32
C LEU A 257 0.72 -8.23 -12.38
N PRO A 258 0.40 -6.94 -12.60
CA PRO A 258 0.67 -5.92 -11.59
C PRO A 258 0.09 -6.33 -10.24
N ALA A 259 0.93 -6.37 -9.21
CA ALA A 259 0.53 -6.89 -7.89
C ALA A 259 -0.64 -6.09 -7.29
N LEU A 260 -0.67 -4.77 -7.50
CA LEU A 260 -1.77 -3.91 -7.07
C LEU A 260 -3.09 -4.28 -7.76
N LEU A 261 -3.05 -4.57 -9.08
CA LEU A 261 -4.23 -4.99 -9.85
C LEU A 261 -4.77 -6.34 -9.36
N ALA A 262 -3.88 -7.31 -9.15
CA ALA A 262 -4.26 -8.62 -8.62
C ALA A 262 -4.85 -8.52 -7.21
N THR A 263 -4.25 -7.68 -6.35
CA THR A 263 -4.74 -7.43 -4.98
C THR A 263 -6.14 -6.83 -5.00
N GLY A 264 -6.36 -5.73 -5.74
CA GLY A 264 -7.66 -5.08 -5.84
C GLY A 264 -8.73 -6.00 -6.44
N ALA A 265 -8.39 -6.73 -7.50
CA ALA A 265 -9.30 -7.66 -8.14
C ALA A 265 -9.78 -8.77 -7.20
N VAL A 266 -8.86 -9.46 -6.52
CA VAL A 266 -9.20 -10.53 -5.56
C VAL A 266 -9.96 -9.97 -4.36
N HIS A 267 -9.52 -8.84 -3.80
CA HIS A 267 -10.17 -8.17 -2.67
C HIS A 267 -11.64 -7.84 -2.98
N HIS A 268 -11.91 -7.14 -4.08
CA HIS A 268 -13.27 -6.75 -4.45
C HIS A 268 -14.13 -7.94 -4.89
N HIS A 269 -13.53 -8.94 -5.54
CA HIS A 269 -14.24 -10.17 -5.89
C HIS A 269 -14.75 -10.91 -4.65
N LEU A 270 -13.88 -11.10 -3.65
CA LEU A 270 -14.23 -11.75 -2.39
C LEU A 270 -15.26 -10.93 -1.59
N ILE A 271 -15.22 -9.59 -1.64
CA ILE A 271 -16.28 -8.74 -1.06
C ILE A 271 -17.62 -9.02 -1.73
N LYS A 272 -17.67 -9.01 -3.08
CA LYS A 272 -18.90 -9.26 -3.85
C LYS A 272 -19.49 -10.64 -3.57
N LYS A 273 -18.63 -11.62 -3.20
CA LYS A 273 -19.04 -12.99 -2.84
C LYS A 273 -19.36 -13.17 -1.36
N GLY A 274 -19.15 -12.17 -0.52
CA GLY A 274 -19.35 -12.25 0.93
C GLY A 274 -18.30 -13.09 1.65
N LEU A 275 -17.15 -13.37 1.01
CA LEU A 275 -16.08 -14.25 1.53
C LEU A 275 -14.87 -13.49 2.08
N ARG A 276 -14.81 -12.15 1.93
CA ARG A 276 -13.61 -11.39 2.29
C ARG A 276 -13.25 -11.44 3.77
N THR A 277 -14.22 -11.62 4.65
CA THR A 277 -14.01 -11.72 6.09
C THR A 277 -13.50 -13.09 6.54
N ASP A 278 -13.59 -14.10 5.69
CA ASP A 278 -13.20 -15.47 6.02
C ASP A 278 -11.75 -15.77 5.68
N VAL A 279 -11.05 -14.82 5.05
CA VAL A 279 -9.69 -15.04 4.55
C VAL A 279 -8.80 -13.81 4.69
N GLY A 280 -7.51 -14.02 5.04
CA GLY A 280 -6.45 -13.04 4.96
C GLY A 280 -5.79 -13.02 3.58
N ILE A 281 -5.39 -11.84 3.11
CA ILE A 281 -4.66 -11.65 1.86
C ILE A 281 -3.24 -11.17 2.17
N VAL A 282 -2.27 -11.95 1.76
CA VAL A 282 -0.83 -11.63 1.86
C VAL A 282 -0.27 -11.47 0.45
N ILE A 283 0.57 -10.47 0.25
CA ILE A 283 1.16 -10.18 -1.05
C ILE A 283 2.65 -10.49 -1.02
N GLU A 284 3.11 -11.33 -1.95
CA GLU A 284 4.52 -11.59 -2.22
C GLU A 284 4.85 -10.99 -3.58
N THR A 285 5.60 -9.89 -3.59
CA THR A 285 5.83 -9.15 -4.83
C THR A 285 7.24 -8.60 -4.99
N GLY A 286 7.73 -8.63 -6.24
CA GLY A 286 8.94 -7.94 -6.64
C GLY A 286 8.73 -6.45 -6.93
N GLU A 287 7.51 -5.97 -7.11
CA GLU A 287 7.24 -4.57 -7.49
C GLU A 287 7.45 -3.59 -6.33
N ALA A 288 6.91 -3.91 -5.14
CA ALA A 288 6.85 -2.99 -4.02
C ALA A 288 8.23 -2.73 -3.39
N ARG A 289 8.60 -1.48 -3.24
CA ARG A 289 9.88 -1.05 -2.65
C ARG A 289 9.83 0.27 -1.91
N ARG A 290 8.80 1.10 -2.16
CA ARG A 290 8.61 2.44 -1.58
C ARG A 290 7.42 2.44 -0.61
N VAL A 291 7.39 3.41 0.28
CA VAL A 291 6.25 3.62 1.21
C VAL A 291 4.92 3.68 0.46
N HIS A 292 4.89 4.40 -0.67
CA HIS A 292 3.69 4.55 -1.50
C HIS A 292 3.16 3.19 -1.99
N ASP A 293 4.04 2.31 -2.46
CA ASP A 293 3.67 0.99 -2.98
C ASP A 293 3.04 0.12 -1.88
N ILE A 294 3.67 0.12 -0.68
CA ILE A 294 3.16 -0.61 0.49
C ILE A 294 1.81 -0.06 0.94
N CYS A 295 1.68 1.26 1.01
CA CYS A 295 0.42 1.91 1.37
C CYS A 295 -0.71 1.58 0.41
N LEU A 296 -0.45 1.53 -0.90
CA LEU A 296 -1.44 1.14 -1.90
C LEU A 296 -1.88 -0.31 -1.75
N LEU A 297 -0.94 -1.25 -1.63
CA LEU A 297 -1.29 -2.65 -1.43
C LEU A 297 -2.15 -2.84 -0.16
N ALA A 298 -1.76 -2.21 0.95
CA ALA A 298 -2.54 -2.22 2.18
C ALA A 298 -3.92 -1.54 1.99
N GLY A 299 -3.96 -0.38 1.35
CA GLY A 299 -5.19 0.36 1.07
C GLY A 299 -6.20 -0.41 0.21
N TYR A 300 -5.73 -1.33 -0.61
CA TYR A 300 -6.57 -2.24 -1.40
C TYR A 300 -6.67 -3.65 -0.83
N GLY A 301 -6.35 -3.84 0.46
CA GLY A 301 -6.76 -5.00 1.23
C GLY A 301 -5.67 -6.02 1.57
N ALA A 302 -4.39 -5.74 1.29
CA ALA A 302 -3.30 -6.59 1.75
C ALA A 302 -3.11 -6.45 3.27
N GLU A 303 -3.18 -7.55 3.99
CA GLU A 303 -2.98 -7.60 5.44
C GLU A 303 -1.49 -7.70 5.81
N ALA A 304 -0.68 -8.25 4.90
CA ALA A 304 0.76 -8.24 4.98
C ALA A 304 1.39 -8.30 3.59
N ILE A 305 2.62 -7.81 3.48
CA ILE A 305 3.32 -7.64 2.20
C ILE A 305 4.77 -8.10 2.38
N ASN A 306 5.23 -8.99 1.50
CA ASN A 306 6.63 -9.36 1.40
C ASN A 306 7.23 -8.77 0.12
N PRO A 307 8.00 -7.68 0.19
CA PRO A 307 8.73 -7.11 -0.94
C PRO A 307 10.04 -7.90 -1.16
N TYR A 308 9.93 -9.16 -1.60
CA TYR A 308 11.06 -10.09 -1.62
C TYR A 308 12.25 -9.60 -2.44
N LEU A 309 11.97 -8.95 -3.58
CA LEU A 309 13.03 -8.48 -4.47
C LEU A 309 13.79 -7.30 -3.87
N SER A 310 13.12 -6.48 -3.04
CA SER A 310 13.79 -5.43 -2.29
C SER A 310 14.83 -6.03 -1.35
N PHE A 311 14.51 -7.08 -0.59
CA PHE A 311 15.48 -7.74 0.29
C PHE A 311 16.67 -8.32 -0.48
N TYR A 312 16.45 -8.97 -1.62
CA TYR A 312 17.56 -9.44 -2.48
C TYR A 312 18.40 -8.28 -3.02
N THR A 313 17.73 -7.17 -3.38
CA THR A 313 18.44 -5.97 -3.84
C THR A 313 19.27 -5.34 -2.73
N LEU A 314 18.78 -5.32 -1.47
CA LEU A 314 19.55 -4.84 -0.32
C LEU A 314 20.81 -5.64 -0.09
N SER A 315 20.73 -6.98 -0.11
CA SER A 315 21.90 -7.87 -0.01
C SER A 315 22.92 -7.57 -1.12
N ASN A 316 22.45 -7.35 -2.35
CA ASN A 316 23.33 -6.99 -3.47
C ASN A 316 23.95 -5.59 -3.32
N ILE A 317 23.22 -4.59 -2.81
CA ILE A 317 23.77 -3.26 -2.51
C ILE A 317 24.88 -3.37 -1.46
N ILE A 318 24.66 -4.12 -0.38
CA ILE A 318 25.65 -4.31 0.69
C ILE A 318 26.90 -4.99 0.15
N SER A 319 26.77 -6.04 -0.66
CA SER A 319 27.90 -6.77 -1.23
C SER A 319 28.75 -5.93 -2.19
N LYS A 320 28.12 -5.00 -2.93
CA LYS A 320 28.80 -4.16 -3.94
C LYS A 320 29.30 -2.82 -3.41
N SER A 321 28.67 -2.30 -2.37
CA SER A 321 29.04 -1.01 -1.79
C SER A 321 29.88 -1.19 -0.51
N LYS A 322 30.65 -0.17 -0.18
CA LYS A 322 31.46 -0.14 1.07
C LYS A 322 30.58 0.17 2.31
N ILE A 323 29.32 -0.27 2.29
CA ILE A 323 28.40 -0.04 3.42
C ILE A 323 28.69 -1.14 4.46
N ASN A 324 29.15 -0.72 5.63
CA ASN A 324 29.43 -1.62 6.75
C ASN A 324 28.15 -1.84 7.58
N VAL A 325 27.18 -2.57 7.03
CA VAL A 325 25.93 -2.94 7.68
C VAL A 325 25.68 -4.43 7.41
N LEU A 326 25.29 -5.18 8.43
CA LEU A 326 24.91 -6.58 8.30
C LEU A 326 23.55 -6.70 7.58
N GLU A 327 23.32 -7.78 6.83
CA GLU A 327 22.06 -7.99 6.08
C GLU A 327 20.82 -7.93 6.98
N ASP A 328 20.86 -8.54 8.15
CA ASP A 328 19.75 -8.51 9.12
C ASP A 328 19.49 -7.08 9.63
N GLU A 329 20.54 -6.30 9.85
CA GLU A 329 20.41 -4.91 10.27
C GLU A 329 19.85 -4.04 9.14
N ALA A 330 20.30 -4.25 7.92
CA ALA A 330 19.80 -3.56 6.74
C ALA A 330 18.30 -3.84 6.52
N SER A 331 17.89 -5.09 6.64
CA SER A 331 16.49 -5.50 6.55
C SER A 331 15.64 -4.83 7.63
N LYS A 332 16.11 -4.80 8.88
CA LYS A 332 15.43 -4.10 9.98
C LYS A 332 15.32 -2.60 9.74
N LYS A 333 16.38 -1.96 9.25
CA LYS A 333 16.38 -0.52 8.93
C LYS A 333 15.44 -0.20 7.77
N TYR A 334 15.42 -1.02 6.74
CA TYR A 334 14.49 -0.88 5.61
C TYR A 334 13.03 -0.99 6.08
N ILE A 335 12.70 -2.03 6.85
CA ILE A 335 11.36 -2.20 7.44
C ILE A 335 11.00 -0.99 8.32
N LYS A 336 11.94 -0.54 9.16
CA LYS A 336 11.73 0.65 10.02
C LYS A 336 11.43 1.90 9.19
N ALA A 337 12.14 2.12 8.08
CA ALA A 337 11.91 3.26 7.19
C ALA A 337 10.51 3.21 6.58
N LEU A 338 10.10 2.05 6.05
CA LEU A 338 8.76 1.85 5.50
C LEU A 338 7.67 2.04 6.57
N ASN A 339 7.86 1.51 7.77
CA ASN A 339 6.93 1.65 8.88
C ASN A 339 6.72 3.12 9.29
N LYS A 340 7.81 3.89 9.44
CA LYS A 340 7.72 5.33 9.71
C LYS A 340 6.97 6.08 8.61
N GLY A 341 7.24 5.73 7.36
CA GLY A 341 6.55 6.31 6.22
C GLY A 341 5.04 5.99 6.23
N MET A 342 4.66 4.74 6.52
CA MET A 342 3.27 4.33 6.65
C MET A 342 2.55 5.06 7.78
N LEU A 343 3.17 5.15 8.98
CA LEU A 343 2.60 5.92 10.09
C LEU A 343 2.33 7.38 9.68
N LYS A 344 3.26 8.00 8.96
CA LYS A 344 3.08 9.36 8.44
C LYS A 344 1.89 9.47 7.48
N VAL A 345 1.73 8.50 6.55
CA VAL A 345 0.59 8.47 5.62
C VAL A 345 -0.72 8.28 6.39
N MET A 346 -0.76 7.35 7.34
CA MET A 346 -1.94 7.09 8.16
C MET A 346 -2.31 8.31 9.02
N SER A 347 -1.34 8.97 9.64
CA SER A 347 -1.57 10.17 10.46
C SER A 347 -2.17 11.32 9.65
N LYS A 348 -1.77 11.50 8.38
CA LYS A 348 -2.34 12.48 7.45
C LYS A 348 -3.83 12.25 7.18
N MET A 349 -4.29 11.00 7.28
CA MET A 349 -5.69 10.62 7.11
C MET A 349 -6.44 10.49 8.45
N GLY A 350 -5.78 10.70 9.59
CA GLY A 350 -6.37 10.55 10.92
C GLY A 350 -6.68 9.09 11.28
N ILE A 351 -6.02 8.12 10.65
CA ILE A 351 -6.20 6.69 10.90
C ILE A 351 -5.08 6.21 11.83
N SER A 352 -5.43 5.69 13.00
CA SER A 352 -4.47 5.31 14.03
C SER A 352 -4.07 3.84 14.04
N THR A 353 -4.81 2.97 13.36
CA THR A 353 -4.50 1.53 13.34
C THR A 353 -4.39 1.02 11.92
N PHE A 354 -3.44 0.11 11.68
CA PHE A 354 -3.28 -0.54 10.37
C PHE A 354 -4.54 -1.31 9.94
N GLN A 355 -5.26 -1.93 10.89
CA GLN A 355 -6.50 -2.64 10.59
C GLN A 355 -7.59 -1.73 9.99
N SER A 356 -7.65 -0.47 10.41
CA SER A 356 -8.57 0.50 9.83
C SER A 356 -8.05 1.10 8.51
N TYR A 357 -6.73 1.06 8.29
CA TYR A 357 -6.12 1.48 7.04
C TYR A 357 -6.24 0.42 5.95
N CYS A 358 -6.18 -0.85 6.31
CA CYS A 358 -6.27 -1.98 5.39
C CYS A 358 -7.65 -2.00 4.69
N GLY A 359 -7.65 -1.82 3.38
CA GLY A 359 -8.87 -1.73 2.57
C GLY A 359 -9.58 -0.37 2.62
N ALA A 360 -8.98 0.68 3.17
CA ALA A 360 -9.59 2.01 3.28
C ALA A 360 -9.67 2.77 1.95
N GLN A 361 -8.85 2.42 0.94
CA GLN A 361 -8.91 2.95 -0.43
C GLN A 361 -8.82 4.50 -0.50
N ILE A 362 -8.02 5.10 0.34
CA ILE A 362 -7.89 6.56 0.47
C ILE A 362 -6.96 7.17 -0.59
N PHE A 363 -7.22 6.84 -1.84
CA PHE A 363 -6.46 7.27 -3.00
C PHE A 363 -7.38 7.76 -4.10
N ASP A 364 -6.88 8.68 -4.93
CA ASP A 364 -7.47 9.03 -6.22
C ASP A 364 -6.68 8.34 -7.34
N ALA A 365 -7.38 7.78 -8.32
CA ALA A 365 -6.78 7.30 -9.55
C ALA A 365 -6.74 8.44 -10.58
N VAL A 366 -5.58 8.62 -11.22
CA VAL A 366 -5.37 9.66 -12.23
C VAL A 366 -4.78 9.04 -13.49
N GLY A 367 -5.52 9.14 -14.59
CA GLY A 367 -5.11 8.58 -15.88
C GLY A 367 -5.43 7.09 -16.03
N LEU A 368 -6.37 6.56 -15.23
CA LEU A 368 -6.97 5.24 -15.44
C LEU A 368 -8.41 5.38 -15.94
N SER A 369 -8.82 4.51 -16.85
CA SER A 369 -10.19 4.48 -17.31
C SER A 369 -11.17 4.09 -16.20
N SER A 370 -12.39 4.66 -16.25
CA SER A 370 -13.46 4.34 -15.27
C SER A 370 -13.75 2.85 -15.24
N ASN A 371 -13.70 2.15 -16.38
CA ASN A 371 -13.93 0.72 -16.45
C ASN A 371 -12.94 -0.10 -15.59
N VAL A 372 -11.65 0.27 -15.62
CA VAL A 372 -10.62 -0.38 -14.78
C VAL A 372 -10.87 -0.10 -13.30
N VAL A 373 -11.17 1.16 -12.98
CA VAL A 373 -11.37 1.58 -11.59
C VAL A 373 -12.62 0.95 -11.00
N GLU A 374 -13.75 1.00 -11.69
CA GLU A 374 -15.02 0.40 -11.22
C GLU A 374 -14.92 -1.11 -11.05
N LYS A 375 -14.16 -1.78 -11.89
CA LYS A 375 -14.04 -3.24 -11.87
C LYS A 375 -13.12 -3.75 -10.77
N PHE A 376 -11.94 -3.12 -10.61
CA PHE A 376 -10.84 -3.63 -9.78
C PHE A 376 -10.51 -2.77 -8.56
N PHE A 377 -10.92 -1.51 -8.57
CA PHE A 377 -10.67 -0.52 -7.52
C PHE A 377 -11.97 0.19 -7.13
N THR A 378 -13.05 -0.58 -7.04
CA THR A 378 -14.41 -0.09 -6.78
C THR A 378 -14.44 0.90 -5.61
N GLY A 379 -15.03 2.08 -5.84
CA GLY A 379 -15.11 3.15 -4.83
C GLY A 379 -13.98 4.16 -4.86
N THR A 380 -12.91 3.91 -5.64
CA THR A 380 -11.84 4.90 -5.86
C THR A 380 -12.32 5.99 -6.81
N ALA A 381 -12.04 7.25 -6.49
CA ALA A 381 -12.35 8.37 -7.38
C ALA A 381 -11.40 8.37 -8.58
N THR A 382 -11.95 8.54 -9.79
CA THR A 382 -11.19 8.80 -11.01
C THR A 382 -11.85 9.95 -11.75
N ARG A 383 -11.12 11.05 -11.94
CA ARG A 383 -11.62 12.27 -12.59
C ARG A 383 -10.97 12.54 -13.93
N ILE A 384 -9.88 11.83 -14.20
CA ILE A 384 -9.09 11.97 -15.41
C ILE A 384 -8.94 10.58 -16.01
N GLU A 385 -9.67 10.35 -17.09
CA GLU A 385 -9.58 9.12 -17.87
C GLU A 385 -8.17 8.96 -18.48
N GLY A 386 -7.83 7.75 -18.82
CA GLY A 386 -6.52 7.44 -19.40
C GLY A 386 -6.45 6.00 -19.89
N VAL A 387 -5.43 5.29 -19.46
CA VAL A 387 -5.13 3.93 -19.89
C VAL A 387 -6.20 2.95 -19.44
N ASN A 388 -6.50 2.00 -20.27
CA ASN A 388 -7.35 0.87 -19.97
C ASN A 388 -6.53 -0.40 -19.68
N LEU A 389 -7.20 -1.51 -19.51
CA LEU A 389 -6.56 -2.77 -19.14
C LEU A 389 -5.55 -3.29 -20.18
N LYS A 390 -5.77 -2.98 -21.48
CA LYS A 390 -4.86 -3.38 -22.57
C LYS A 390 -3.55 -2.61 -22.53
N GLU A 391 -3.60 -1.32 -22.26
CA GLU A 391 -2.39 -0.51 -22.09
C GLU A 391 -1.59 -0.96 -20.87
N ILE A 392 -2.25 -1.26 -19.73
CA ILE A 392 -1.59 -1.81 -18.55
C ILE A 392 -0.89 -3.14 -18.88
N GLN A 393 -1.54 -4.00 -19.65
CA GLN A 393 -0.96 -5.24 -20.16
C GLN A 393 0.27 -4.96 -21.01
N SER A 394 0.14 -4.08 -22.02
CA SER A 394 1.22 -3.73 -22.94
C SER A 394 2.43 -3.16 -22.21
N GLU A 395 2.26 -2.29 -21.23
CA GLU A 395 3.34 -1.73 -20.40
C GLU A 395 4.05 -2.82 -19.60
N THR A 396 3.29 -3.77 -19.04
CA THR A 396 3.83 -4.87 -18.26
C THR A 396 4.62 -5.84 -19.16
N GLU A 397 4.08 -6.19 -20.32
CA GLU A 397 4.73 -7.06 -21.29
C GLU A 397 5.99 -6.42 -21.89
N GLU A 398 5.97 -5.11 -22.13
CA GLU A 398 7.14 -4.36 -22.61
C GLU A 398 8.28 -4.38 -21.59
N ARG A 399 7.99 -4.11 -20.30
CA ARG A 399 8.99 -4.20 -19.24
C ARG A 399 9.59 -5.59 -19.15
N HIS A 400 8.74 -6.61 -19.15
CA HIS A 400 9.17 -8.01 -19.11
C HIS A 400 10.04 -8.36 -20.32
N LEU A 401 9.58 -8.01 -21.54
CA LEU A 401 10.33 -8.27 -22.77
C LEU A 401 11.73 -7.62 -22.73
N ASN A 402 11.80 -6.37 -22.26
CA ASN A 402 13.06 -5.64 -22.14
C ASN A 402 13.99 -6.24 -21.07
N ALA A 403 13.44 -6.88 -20.03
CA ALA A 403 14.22 -7.52 -18.97
C ALA A 403 14.91 -8.81 -19.42
N PHE A 404 14.24 -9.62 -20.26
CA PHE A 404 14.69 -10.94 -20.68
C PHE A 404 15.19 -11.00 -22.12
N LYS A 405 15.27 -9.86 -22.84
CA LYS A 405 15.95 -9.82 -24.14
C LYS A 405 17.43 -10.17 -23.96
N ASN A 406 17.88 -11.19 -24.68
CA ASN A 406 19.30 -11.52 -24.80
C ASN A 406 19.99 -10.54 -25.75
N ASN A 407 20.14 -9.28 -25.40
CA ASN A 407 20.87 -8.29 -26.19
C ASN A 407 22.22 -8.00 -25.52
N PHE A 408 23.28 -8.11 -26.34
CA PHE A 408 24.68 -7.70 -26.19
C PHE A 408 25.13 -7.02 -24.87
N GLU A 409 26.43 -7.10 -24.58
CA GLU A 409 27.19 -6.67 -23.40
C GLU A 409 26.87 -5.27 -22.80
N TYR A 410 26.12 -4.41 -23.50
CA TYR A 410 25.72 -3.07 -23.03
C TYR A 410 24.45 -3.04 -22.16
N ASP A 411 23.72 -4.16 -22.07
CA ASP A 411 22.45 -4.23 -21.33
C ASP A 411 22.57 -4.68 -19.87
N ASN A 412 23.79 -4.74 -19.33
CA ASN A 412 24.03 -5.25 -17.96
C ASN A 412 23.83 -4.20 -16.85
N VAL A 413 23.03 -3.18 -17.08
CA VAL A 413 22.76 -2.13 -16.09
C VAL A 413 21.25 -1.83 -16.02
N LEU A 414 20.82 -1.34 -14.86
CA LEU A 414 19.48 -0.82 -14.69
C LEU A 414 19.29 0.50 -15.44
N ASN A 415 18.05 0.80 -15.80
CA ASN A 415 17.68 2.11 -16.31
C ASN A 415 18.08 3.21 -15.31
N ILE A 416 18.48 4.37 -15.81
CA ILE A 416 18.95 5.49 -14.99
C ILE A 416 17.85 6.06 -14.07
N GLY A 417 16.58 5.92 -14.44
CA GLY A 417 15.44 6.54 -13.74
C GLY A 417 15.19 7.96 -14.23
N GLY A 418 15.44 8.92 -13.41
CA GLY A 418 15.23 10.34 -13.70
C GLY A 418 13.90 10.87 -13.15
N ASP A 419 13.30 10.21 -12.19
CA ASP A 419 12.06 10.68 -11.53
C ASP A 419 12.33 11.79 -10.49
N LEU A 420 13.47 11.72 -9.81
CA LEU A 420 13.84 12.69 -8.76
C LEU A 420 14.65 13.86 -9.28
N SER A 421 15.41 13.65 -10.33
CA SER A 421 16.22 14.69 -10.94
C SER A 421 16.39 14.45 -12.43
N PHE A 422 16.46 15.55 -13.21
CA PHE A 422 16.69 15.45 -14.64
C PHE A 422 17.94 14.60 -14.96
N ARG A 423 17.78 13.61 -15.83
CA ARG A 423 18.85 12.77 -16.37
C ARG A 423 18.70 12.66 -17.90
N LEU A 424 19.84 12.63 -18.58
CA LEU A 424 19.84 12.31 -20.01
C LEU A 424 19.30 10.87 -20.19
N ASN A 425 18.35 10.68 -21.10
CA ASN A 425 17.66 9.42 -21.35
C ASN A 425 16.78 8.91 -20.19
N GLY A 426 16.63 9.69 -19.11
CA GLY A 426 15.70 9.43 -18.01
C GLY A 426 14.28 9.86 -18.33
N GLU A 427 13.46 10.02 -17.27
CA GLU A 427 12.11 10.58 -17.40
C GLU A 427 12.14 12.05 -17.84
N ASN A 428 11.09 12.47 -18.51
CA ASN A 428 10.93 13.85 -18.94
C ASN A 428 10.60 14.77 -17.77
N HIS A 429 11.11 16.01 -17.81
CA HIS A 429 10.83 17.05 -16.82
C HIS A 429 10.26 18.30 -17.48
N VAL A 430 9.41 19.03 -16.77
CA VAL A 430 9.01 20.40 -17.16
C VAL A 430 10.21 21.34 -17.05
N TRP A 431 10.93 21.22 -15.95
CA TRP A 431 12.13 22.02 -15.66
C TRP A 431 13.40 21.28 -16.08
N THR A 432 13.90 21.61 -17.23
CA THR A 432 15.15 21.04 -17.78
C THR A 432 16.28 22.07 -17.65
N PRO A 433 17.56 21.65 -17.72
CA PRO A 433 18.67 22.60 -17.78
C PRO A 433 18.50 23.66 -18.87
N GLU A 434 17.91 23.30 -20.00
CA GLU A 434 17.63 24.23 -21.10
C GLU A 434 16.56 25.26 -20.72
N THR A 435 15.41 24.81 -20.19
CA THR A 435 14.31 25.73 -19.80
C THR A 435 14.75 26.67 -18.67
N ILE A 436 15.49 26.16 -17.69
CA ILE A 436 16.05 26.97 -16.61
C ILE A 436 17.07 27.98 -17.16
N GLY A 437 17.97 27.53 -18.03
CA GLY A 437 18.96 28.39 -18.67
C GLY A 437 18.34 29.52 -19.48
N MET A 438 17.30 29.22 -20.27
CA MET A 438 16.53 30.22 -21.03
C MET A 438 15.89 31.26 -20.09
N LEU A 439 15.23 30.83 -19.02
CA LEU A 439 14.57 31.72 -18.08
C LEU A 439 15.62 32.63 -17.37
N GLN A 440 16.70 32.04 -16.89
CA GLN A 440 17.78 32.81 -16.23
C GLN A 440 18.43 33.83 -17.18
N HIS A 441 18.65 33.45 -18.45
CA HIS A 441 19.20 34.35 -19.44
C HIS A 441 18.24 35.50 -19.72
N ALA A 442 16.95 35.19 -19.98
CA ALA A 442 15.93 36.22 -20.21
C ALA A 442 15.85 37.26 -19.08
N VAL A 443 15.88 36.79 -17.83
CA VAL A 443 15.79 37.67 -16.66
C VAL A 443 17.06 38.51 -16.49
N ARG A 444 18.24 37.91 -16.67
CA ARG A 444 19.52 38.62 -16.50
C ARG A 444 19.80 39.66 -17.59
N SER A 445 19.38 39.36 -18.83
CA SER A 445 19.57 40.26 -19.96
C SER A 445 18.40 41.24 -20.16
N ALA A 446 17.29 41.07 -19.41
CA ALA A 446 16.03 41.75 -19.62
C ALA A 446 15.48 41.58 -21.07
N ASP A 447 15.81 40.47 -21.74
CA ASP A 447 15.43 40.21 -23.12
C ASP A 447 14.09 39.44 -23.19
N TYR A 448 13.05 40.19 -23.57
CA TYR A 448 11.70 39.64 -23.71
C TYR A 448 11.59 38.63 -24.84
N SER A 449 12.45 38.68 -25.86
CA SER A 449 12.43 37.70 -26.96
C SER A 449 12.84 36.30 -26.48
N ILE A 450 13.81 36.22 -25.58
CA ILE A 450 14.25 35.00 -24.95
C ILE A 450 13.16 34.47 -24.02
N PHE A 451 12.50 35.37 -23.26
CA PHE A 451 11.37 35.01 -22.42
C PHE A 451 10.22 34.41 -23.23
N LYS A 452 9.91 34.96 -24.42
CA LYS A 452 8.91 34.39 -25.33
C LYS A 452 9.30 32.99 -25.80
N LYS A 453 10.57 32.74 -26.11
CA LYS A 453 11.06 31.41 -26.49
C LYS A 453 10.86 30.40 -25.35
N TYR A 454 11.25 30.80 -24.15
CA TYR A 454 11.00 30.01 -22.93
C TYR A 454 9.51 29.71 -22.74
N SER A 455 8.65 30.74 -22.80
CA SER A 455 7.22 30.63 -22.60
C SER A 455 6.58 29.69 -23.65
N ASN A 456 6.98 29.83 -24.91
CA ASN A 456 6.50 28.93 -25.96
C ASN A 456 6.90 27.48 -25.71
N LYS A 457 8.14 27.23 -25.23
CA LYS A 457 8.61 25.87 -24.92
C LYS A 457 7.86 25.22 -23.75
N ILE A 458 7.49 26.02 -22.75
CA ILE A 458 6.70 25.53 -21.62
C ILE A 458 5.22 25.32 -21.97
N ASN A 459 4.63 26.24 -22.77
CA ASN A 459 3.21 26.22 -23.04
C ASN A 459 2.82 25.34 -24.23
N ASN A 460 3.66 25.22 -25.25
CA ASN A 460 3.38 24.48 -26.47
C ASN A 460 4.00 23.07 -26.41
N GLN A 461 3.35 22.18 -25.69
CA GLN A 461 3.76 20.77 -25.54
C GLN A 461 3.02 19.93 -26.59
N THR A 462 3.47 19.95 -27.84
CA THR A 462 2.78 19.26 -28.95
C THR A 462 3.20 17.80 -29.11
N GLU A 463 4.45 17.45 -28.79
CA GLU A 463 5.00 16.13 -29.04
C GLU A 463 5.20 15.31 -27.74
N ASN A 464 5.46 15.98 -26.64
CA ASN A 464 5.71 15.36 -25.32
C ASN A 464 4.92 16.12 -24.27
N PHE A 465 3.71 15.64 -23.97
CA PHE A 465 2.90 16.20 -22.91
C PHE A 465 3.54 15.92 -21.55
N LYS A 466 3.97 16.98 -20.87
CA LYS A 466 4.59 16.88 -19.54
C LYS A 466 3.62 17.21 -18.41
N SER A 467 2.50 17.83 -18.72
CA SER A 467 1.48 18.22 -17.77
C SER A 467 0.09 18.25 -18.43
N LEU A 468 -0.96 18.13 -17.62
CA LEU A 468 -2.35 18.29 -18.08
C LEU A 468 -2.60 19.65 -18.73
N ARG A 469 -1.86 20.68 -18.32
CA ARG A 469 -1.94 22.02 -18.91
C ARG A 469 -1.70 22.01 -20.41
N GLY A 470 -0.78 21.17 -20.91
CA GLY A 470 -0.48 21.05 -22.35
C GLY A 470 -1.66 20.50 -23.17
N LEU A 471 -2.62 19.84 -22.53
CA LEU A 471 -3.82 19.29 -23.16
C LEU A 471 -4.98 20.29 -23.24
N PHE A 472 -4.94 21.38 -22.46
CA PHE A 472 -6.02 22.36 -22.44
C PHE A 472 -6.00 23.21 -23.69
N LYS A 473 -7.16 23.35 -24.32
CA LYS A 473 -7.39 24.23 -25.48
C LYS A 473 -8.51 25.20 -25.17
N PHE A 474 -8.36 26.43 -25.63
CA PHE A 474 -9.47 27.39 -25.57
C PHE A 474 -10.59 26.92 -26.51
N LYS A 475 -11.80 26.92 -26.01
CA LYS A 475 -13.00 26.71 -26.83
C LYS A 475 -13.24 27.99 -27.64
N ASN A 476 -13.14 27.93 -28.99
CA ASN A 476 -13.49 29.05 -29.82
C ASN A 476 -14.99 29.36 -29.66
N ILE A 477 -15.28 30.55 -29.20
CA ILE A 477 -16.64 31.08 -29.15
C ILE A 477 -16.82 31.86 -30.48
N ASN A 478 -17.72 31.39 -31.32
CA ASN A 478 -18.01 32.01 -32.61
C ASN A 478 -18.69 33.40 -32.53
N LYS A 479 -18.80 33.97 -31.35
CA LYS A 479 -19.33 35.33 -31.13
C LYS A 479 -18.27 36.18 -30.44
N PRO A 480 -17.93 37.35 -30.98
CA PRO A 480 -17.05 38.28 -30.28
C PRO A 480 -17.71 38.71 -28.97
N ILE A 481 -16.94 38.63 -27.87
CA ILE A 481 -17.35 39.19 -26.62
C ILE A 481 -17.07 40.68 -26.73
N HIS A 482 -18.11 41.51 -26.74
CA HIS A 482 -17.94 42.96 -26.58
C HIS A 482 -17.50 43.22 -25.13
N ILE A 483 -16.34 43.81 -24.98
CA ILE A 483 -15.80 44.31 -23.70
C ILE A 483 -16.44 45.67 -23.44
#